data_6542be8579360413fcadfa260bd26df1
#
_entry.id   6542be8579360413fcadfa260bd26df1
#
_cell.length_a   1.000
_cell.length_b   1.000
_cell.length_c   1.000
_cell.angle_alpha   90.00
_cell.angle_beta   90.00
_cell.angle_gamma   90.00
#
_symmetry.space_group_name_H-M   'P 1'
#
loop_
_entity.id
_entity.type
_entity.pdbx_description
1 polymer ?
#
loop_
_entity_poly.entity_id
_entity_poly.type
_entity_poly.pdbx_seq_one_letter_code
_entity_poly.pdbx_strand_id
1 'polypeptide(L)'
;MDRPLVITEDHDLLDDLLRVAAAAGAELDVAHVPAHARPYWNRAPLVVVGSDMADALAATGPPPRHRVILVTHASEDPDTWRKCVAVGAQTVLELPSAERQLVDEFADVVEPQTRAGHVVCVAGGRGGAGASVLATSLALAASRQRVRTLLIDADPLGGGLDVLLGQEETGGARWSDLVAREGRVSFTALQAALPSFAGLTLLSFHRGEVEAIPAEAMRSVIEAGQRGFDLVVVDLPRHPDQAAVEALGRATTTLLVVTADVRGVLAAAQVLSGLRRHTGEVRVVVRSGVLDDDVVTTSLGMPYAGSLPDQPRLSAALNRGDFPPLSRRSSLGRFCASFLHSLFGDSP
;
A
#
# COMPACT_ATOMS: atom_id res chain seq x y z
N MET A 1 6.80 -1.53 23.99
CA MET A 1 6.54 -2.43 22.85
C MET A 1 7.32 -3.70 23.12
N ASP A 2 6.73 -4.88 22.84
CA ASP A 2 7.47 -6.13 22.97
C ASP A 2 8.48 -6.22 21.82
N ARG A 3 9.73 -6.67 22.13
CA ARG A 3 10.84 -6.73 21.19
C ARG A 3 10.86 -8.09 20.45
N PRO A 4 11.40 -8.17 19.24
CA PRO A 4 11.73 -9.45 18.63
C PRO A 4 12.70 -10.23 19.51
N LEU A 5 12.49 -11.54 19.58
CA LEU A 5 13.35 -12.44 20.35
C LEU A 5 14.31 -13.17 19.41
N VAL A 6 15.59 -13.12 19.71
CA VAL A 6 16.64 -13.89 19.02
C VAL A 6 17.13 -15.00 19.96
N ILE A 7 17.27 -16.23 19.45
CA ILE A 7 17.73 -17.38 20.23
C ILE A 7 18.93 -18.01 19.48
N THR A 8 20.15 -17.74 19.93
CA THR A 8 21.39 -18.29 19.37
C THR A 8 22.52 -18.21 20.38
N GLU A 9 23.45 -19.17 20.34
CA GLU A 9 24.77 -19.15 21.02
C GLU A 9 25.89 -18.77 20.04
N ASP A 10 25.63 -18.82 18.75
CA ASP A 10 26.58 -18.45 17.71
C ASP A 10 26.82 -16.94 17.72
N HIS A 11 28.03 -16.52 18.07
CA HIS A 11 28.40 -15.10 18.17
C HIS A 11 28.41 -14.41 16.81
N ASP A 12 28.87 -15.09 15.76
CA ASP A 12 28.95 -14.52 14.42
C ASP A 12 27.53 -14.30 13.86
N LEU A 13 26.64 -15.28 14.07
CA LEU A 13 25.24 -15.15 13.71
C LEU A 13 24.55 -14.05 14.50
N LEU A 14 24.84 -13.92 15.80
CA LEU A 14 24.27 -12.88 16.64
C LEU A 14 24.70 -11.48 16.19
N ASP A 15 25.96 -11.30 15.84
CA ASP A 15 26.49 -10.00 15.36
C ASP A 15 25.79 -9.59 14.03
N ASP A 16 25.61 -10.54 13.12
CA ASP A 16 24.83 -10.30 11.90
C ASP A 16 23.35 -9.94 12.20
N LEU A 17 22.70 -10.67 13.09
CA LEU A 17 21.31 -10.40 13.48
C LEU A 17 21.16 -9.03 14.14
N LEU A 18 22.10 -8.62 14.99
CA LEU A 18 22.11 -7.29 15.60
C LEU A 18 22.32 -6.18 14.57
N ARG A 19 23.23 -6.40 13.60
CA ARG A 19 23.44 -5.45 12.49
C ARG A 19 22.21 -5.30 11.61
N VAL A 20 21.56 -6.41 11.27
CA VAL A 20 20.32 -6.43 10.48
C VAL A 20 19.18 -5.77 11.22
N ALA A 21 19.00 -6.06 12.52
CA ALA A 21 17.99 -5.44 13.35
C ALA A 21 18.20 -3.93 13.47
N ALA A 22 19.45 -3.48 13.64
CA ALA A 22 19.78 -2.05 13.68
C ALA A 22 19.42 -1.35 12.35
N ALA A 23 19.66 -2.00 11.21
CA ALA A 23 19.26 -1.50 9.88
C ALA A 23 17.72 -1.35 9.75
N ALA A 24 16.96 -2.20 10.45
CA ALA A 24 15.50 -2.15 10.53
C ALA A 24 14.98 -1.20 11.63
N GLY A 25 15.84 -0.61 12.45
CA GLY A 25 15.47 0.18 13.63
C GLY A 25 14.85 -0.67 14.76
N ALA A 26 15.10 -1.98 14.80
CA ALA A 26 14.59 -2.92 15.78
C ALA A 26 15.56 -3.08 16.96
N GLU A 27 15.02 -3.07 18.18
CA GLU A 27 15.73 -3.52 19.39
C GLU A 27 15.37 -4.98 19.65
N LEU A 28 16.36 -5.80 19.99
CA LEU A 28 16.19 -7.25 20.18
C LEU A 28 16.26 -7.64 21.67
N ASP A 29 15.44 -8.64 22.05
CA ASP A 29 15.70 -9.46 23.21
C ASP A 29 16.52 -10.69 22.78
N VAL A 30 17.61 -10.98 23.46
CA VAL A 30 18.54 -12.06 23.09
C VAL A 30 18.53 -13.14 24.18
N ALA A 31 18.40 -14.40 23.77
CA ALA A 31 18.48 -15.56 24.61
C ALA A 31 19.53 -16.55 24.05
N HIS A 32 20.56 -16.83 24.84
CA HIS A 32 21.62 -17.78 24.45
C HIS A 32 21.27 -19.23 24.80
N VAL A 33 20.20 -19.45 25.56
CA VAL A 33 19.69 -20.79 25.91
C VAL A 33 18.17 -20.80 25.89
N PRO A 34 17.52 -21.94 25.56
CA PRO A 34 16.07 -22.05 25.47
C PRO A 34 15.31 -21.64 26.74
N ALA A 35 15.90 -21.86 27.91
CA ALA A 35 15.32 -21.50 29.19
C ALA A 35 15.10 -19.98 29.32
N HIS A 36 16.02 -19.17 28.80
CA HIS A 36 15.93 -17.71 28.80
C HIS A 36 14.91 -17.19 27.78
N ALA A 37 14.66 -17.93 26.70
CA ALA A 37 13.67 -17.59 25.69
C ALA A 37 12.21 -17.76 26.20
N ARG A 38 11.99 -18.68 27.14
CA ARG A 38 10.65 -19.11 27.60
C ARG A 38 9.73 -17.97 28.05
N PRO A 39 10.18 -16.97 28.83
CA PRO A 39 9.32 -15.85 29.27
C PRO A 39 8.87 -14.95 28.14
N TYR A 40 9.64 -14.89 27.06
CA TYR A 40 9.43 -14.01 25.89
C TYR A 40 8.74 -14.72 24.74
N TRP A 41 8.77 -16.05 24.70
CA TRP A 41 8.30 -16.87 23.56
C TRP A 41 6.92 -16.47 23.05
N ASN A 42 5.94 -16.33 23.91
CA ASN A 42 4.57 -15.98 23.51
C ASN A 42 4.34 -14.47 23.34
N ARG A 43 5.22 -13.64 23.91
CA ARG A 43 5.07 -12.18 23.90
C ARG A 43 5.80 -11.53 22.74
N ALA A 44 6.94 -12.09 22.35
CA ALA A 44 7.74 -11.55 21.26
C ALA A 44 6.92 -11.49 19.96
N PRO A 45 6.88 -10.37 19.26
CA PRO A 45 6.14 -10.24 18.00
C PRO A 45 6.76 -11.05 16.85
N LEU A 46 8.05 -11.38 16.95
CA LEU A 46 8.81 -12.24 16.04
C LEU A 46 9.81 -13.03 16.87
N VAL A 47 10.02 -14.30 16.54
CA VAL A 47 11.09 -15.13 17.11
C VAL A 47 12.01 -15.58 15.98
N VAL A 48 13.29 -15.27 16.13
CA VAL A 48 14.38 -15.71 15.24
C VAL A 48 15.22 -16.73 15.97
N VAL A 49 15.31 -17.93 15.42
CA VAL A 49 16.04 -19.06 16.01
C VAL A 49 17.27 -19.36 15.16
N GLY A 50 18.44 -19.31 15.74
CA GLY A 50 19.64 -19.81 15.09
C GLY A 50 19.59 -21.32 14.89
N SER A 51 20.13 -21.81 13.79
CA SER A 51 20.18 -23.24 13.50
C SER A 51 20.98 -24.04 14.55
N ASP A 52 21.89 -23.39 15.26
CA ASP A 52 22.66 -23.89 16.40
C ASP A 52 21.78 -24.27 17.58
N MET A 53 20.71 -23.48 17.85
CA MET A 53 19.84 -23.67 18.99
C MET A 53 18.54 -24.42 18.68
N ALA A 54 18.29 -24.77 17.42
CA ALA A 54 17.01 -25.35 16.98
C ALA A 54 16.66 -26.65 17.68
N ASP A 55 17.61 -27.59 17.75
CA ASP A 55 17.37 -28.90 18.40
C ASP A 55 17.19 -28.76 19.93
N ALA A 56 17.99 -27.91 20.57
CA ALA A 56 17.88 -27.65 21.99
C ALA A 56 16.52 -26.99 22.34
N LEU A 57 16.06 -26.07 21.49
CA LEU A 57 14.78 -25.41 21.66
C LEU A 57 13.62 -26.40 21.44
N ALA A 58 13.67 -27.19 20.35
CA ALA A 58 12.66 -28.21 20.05
C ALA A 58 12.49 -29.22 21.19
N ALA A 59 13.62 -29.62 21.84
CA ALA A 59 13.59 -30.53 23.00
C ALA A 59 12.82 -29.97 24.20
N THR A 60 12.65 -28.64 24.31
CA THR A 60 11.86 -28.00 25.38
C THR A 60 10.36 -28.04 25.12
N GLY A 61 9.94 -28.41 23.91
CA GLY A 61 8.53 -28.45 23.49
C GLY A 61 7.81 -27.09 23.57
N PRO A 62 8.32 -26.05 22.94
CA PRO A 62 7.67 -24.73 22.99
C PRO A 62 6.28 -24.80 22.37
N PRO A 63 5.29 -24.05 22.89
CA PRO A 63 3.95 -24.05 22.33
C PRO A 63 3.96 -23.53 20.88
N PRO A 64 3.12 -24.08 19.98
CA PRO A 64 3.02 -23.59 18.61
C PRO A 64 2.67 -22.10 18.56
N ARG A 65 3.35 -21.37 17.66
CA ARG A 65 3.08 -19.96 17.43
C ARG A 65 3.34 -19.56 15.97
N HIS A 66 2.80 -18.42 15.57
CA HIS A 66 3.13 -17.78 14.32
C HIS A 66 4.38 -16.89 14.45
N ARG A 67 5.03 -16.58 13.30
CA ARG A 67 6.20 -15.71 13.19
C ARG A 67 7.41 -16.26 13.95
N VAL A 68 7.78 -17.48 13.61
CA VAL A 68 9.07 -18.09 13.95
C VAL A 68 9.87 -18.26 12.68
N ILE A 69 11.10 -17.80 12.68
CA ILE A 69 12.06 -17.89 11.55
C ILE A 69 13.28 -18.65 12.02
N LEU A 70 13.75 -19.61 11.22
CA LEU A 70 15.03 -20.25 11.41
C LEU A 70 16.08 -19.52 10.58
N VAL A 71 17.21 -19.14 11.19
CA VAL A 71 18.31 -18.46 10.49
C VAL A 71 19.56 -19.30 10.58
N THR A 72 20.33 -19.37 9.48
CA THR A 72 21.57 -20.12 9.37
C THR A 72 22.59 -19.42 8.46
N HIS A 73 23.88 -19.70 8.66
CA HIS A 73 24.94 -19.35 7.70
C HIS A 73 25.25 -20.48 6.68
N ALA A 74 24.67 -21.66 6.88
CA ALA A 74 24.96 -22.85 6.06
C ALA A 74 23.73 -23.31 5.29
N SER A 75 23.70 -23.05 3.97
CA SER A 75 22.59 -23.41 3.09
C SER A 75 22.51 -24.90 2.76
N GLU A 76 23.62 -25.61 2.80
CA GLU A 76 23.72 -26.97 2.31
C GLU A 76 23.55 -28.04 3.40
N ASP A 77 23.12 -27.66 4.62
CA ASP A 77 22.86 -28.64 5.67
C ASP A 77 21.47 -29.31 5.42
N PRO A 78 21.44 -30.59 5.04
CA PRO A 78 20.17 -31.32 4.83
C PRO A 78 19.26 -31.33 6.06
N ASP A 79 19.83 -31.08 7.25
CA ASP A 79 19.15 -31.10 8.52
C ASP A 79 18.39 -29.78 8.83
N THR A 80 18.67 -28.72 8.06
CA THR A 80 18.07 -27.39 8.27
C THR A 80 16.54 -27.43 8.18
N TRP A 81 16.00 -28.14 7.20
CA TRP A 81 14.53 -28.28 7.07
C TRP A 81 13.92 -29.09 8.19
N ARG A 82 14.58 -30.13 8.67
CA ARG A 82 14.16 -30.90 9.84
C ARG A 82 14.10 -29.99 11.08
N LYS A 83 15.15 -29.19 11.30
CA LYS A 83 15.21 -28.20 12.39
C LYS A 83 14.09 -27.16 12.27
N CYS A 84 13.83 -26.65 11.06
CA CYS A 84 12.75 -25.70 10.80
C CYS A 84 11.39 -26.26 11.26
N VAL A 85 11.08 -27.49 10.86
CA VAL A 85 9.83 -28.16 11.26
C VAL A 85 9.79 -28.41 12.77
N ALA A 86 10.90 -28.83 13.36
CA ALA A 86 10.98 -29.17 14.78
C ALA A 86 10.72 -27.98 15.71
N VAL A 87 11.14 -26.77 15.33
CA VAL A 87 10.87 -25.54 16.09
C VAL A 87 9.59 -24.82 15.69
N GLY A 88 8.87 -25.34 14.69
CA GLY A 88 7.67 -24.72 14.15
C GLY A 88 7.94 -23.42 13.38
N ALA A 89 9.14 -23.28 12.79
CA ALA A 89 9.48 -22.13 11.98
C ALA A 89 8.73 -22.16 10.64
N GLN A 90 8.32 -21.01 10.15
CA GLN A 90 7.55 -20.84 8.91
C GLN A 90 8.45 -20.69 7.69
N THR A 91 9.68 -20.26 7.90
CA THR A 91 10.68 -20.09 6.85
C THR A 91 12.09 -20.29 7.39
N VAL A 92 13.01 -20.58 6.47
CA VAL A 92 14.44 -20.63 6.72
C VAL A 92 15.07 -19.47 5.96
N LEU A 93 15.88 -18.67 6.62
CA LEU A 93 16.66 -17.59 6.03
C LEU A 93 18.15 -17.88 6.16
N GLU A 94 18.84 -17.82 5.04
CA GLU A 94 20.27 -18.00 4.98
C GLU A 94 20.98 -16.65 4.88
N LEU A 95 21.88 -16.37 5.80
CA LEU A 95 22.74 -15.19 5.74
C LEU A 95 24.07 -15.50 5.03
N PRO A 96 24.57 -14.55 4.23
CA PRO A 96 24.07 -13.21 4.00
C PRO A 96 23.01 -13.08 2.91
N SER A 97 22.66 -14.15 2.17
CA SER A 97 21.82 -14.09 0.97
C SER A 97 20.40 -13.54 1.26
N ALA A 98 19.82 -13.86 2.42
CA ALA A 98 18.49 -13.42 2.84
C ALA A 98 18.52 -12.21 3.82
N GLU A 99 19.61 -11.46 3.90
CA GLU A 99 19.75 -10.32 4.80
C GLU A 99 18.63 -9.29 4.61
N ARG A 100 18.30 -8.94 3.36
CA ARG A 100 17.21 -8.01 3.04
C ARG A 100 15.86 -8.50 3.56
N GLN A 101 15.57 -9.79 3.35
CA GLN A 101 14.31 -10.37 3.83
C GLN A 101 14.21 -10.32 5.35
N LEU A 102 15.32 -10.53 6.06
CA LEU A 102 15.36 -10.46 7.52
C LEU A 102 15.23 -9.01 8.02
N VAL A 103 15.81 -8.02 7.32
CA VAL A 103 15.55 -6.59 7.60
C VAL A 103 14.06 -6.30 7.51
N ASP A 104 13.39 -6.81 6.48
CA ASP A 104 11.95 -6.62 6.27
C ASP A 104 11.11 -7.25 7.41
N GLU A 105 11.49 -8.45 7.86
CA GLU A 105 10.81 -9.12 8.98
C GLU A 105 10.96 -8.34 10.30
N PHE A 106 12.13 -7.78 10.57
CA PHE A 106 12.34 -6.93 11.74
C PHE A 106 11.59 -5.58 11.61
N ALA A 107 11.63 -4.96 10.44
CA ALA A 107 10.90 -3.70 10.20
C ALA A 107 9.38 -3.86 10.40
N ASP A 108 8.82 -5.01 10.00
CA ASP A 108 7.41 -5.34 10.22
C ASP A 108 6.98 -5.39 11.67
N VAL A 109 7.92 -5.65 12.54
CA VAL A 109 7.67 -5.74 13.99
C VAL A 109 7.74 -4.38 14.65
N VAL A 110 8.62 -3.52 14.15
CA VAL A 110 8.84 -2.17 14.70
C VAL A 110 7.79 -1.19 14.17
N GLU A 111 7.34 -1.40 12.93
CA GLU A 111 6.28 -0.58 12.36
C GLU A 111 4.98 -0.80 13.16
N PRO A 112 4.35 0.26 13.70
CA PRO A 112 3.12 0.12 14.45
C PRO A 112 2.07 -0.54 13.55
N GLN A 113 1.62 -1.73 13.92
CA GLN A 113 0.47 -2.39 13.28
C GLN A 113 -0.81 -1.66 13.72
N THR A 114 -0.98 -0.45 13.22
CA THR A 114 -2.30 0.18 13.16
C THR A 114 -3.13 -0.61 12.15
N ARG A 115 -4.45 -0.63 12.33
CA ARG A 115 -5.42 -1.24 11.40
C ARG A 115 -4.97 -0.95 9.95
N ALA A 116 -4.89 -1.98 9.10
CA ALA A 116 -4.44 -1.82 7.73
C ALA A 116 -5.20 -0.66 7.05
N GLY A 117 -4.46 0.25 6.43
CA GLY A 117 -5.04 1.41 5.77
C GLY A 117 -5.97 1.01 4.64
N HIS A 118 -7.00 1.81 4.41
CA HIS A 118 -7.92 1.61 3.29
C HIS A 118 -7.23 1.88 1.96
N VAL A 119 -7.47 1.03 0.97
CA VAL A 119 -7.03 1.23 -0.42
C VAL A 119 -8.24 1.59 -1.27
N VAL A 120 -8.25 2.79 -1.82
CA VAL A 120 -9.30 3.27 -2.70
C VAL A 120 -8.73 3.46 -4.10
N CYS A 121 -9.16 2.62 -5.02
CA CYS A 121 -8.82 2.75 -6.43
C CYS A 121 -9.83 3.64 -7.14
N VAL A 122 -9.35 4.50 -8.05
CA VAL A 122 -10.22 5.37 -8.87
C VAL A 122 -9.92 5.13 -10.34
N ALA A 123 -10.95 4.84 -11.12
CA ALA A 123 -10.82 4.62 -12.56
C ALA A 123 -11.84 5.43 -13.34
N GLY A 124 -11.51 5.83 -14.57
CA GLY A 124 -12.43 6.53 -15.45
C GLY A 124 -13.12 5.59 -16.43
N GLY A 125 -14.44 5.67 -16.59
CA GLY A 125 -15.18 4.94 -17.60
C GLY A 125 -14.80 5.35 -19.02
N ARG A 126 -14.29 6.57 -19.22
CA ARG A 126 -13.71 7.07 -20.47
C ARG A 126 -12.62 8.12 -20.20
N GLY A 127 -11.84 8.46 -21.21
CA GLY A 127 -10.90 9.58 -21.13
C GLY A 127 -11.63 10.89 -20.79
N GLY A 128 -11.07 11.68 -19.87
CA GLY A 128 -11.65 12.94 -19.42
C GLY A 128 -12.86 12.80 -18.52
N ALA A 129 -13.18 11.60 -18.00
CA ALA A 129 -14.27 11.41 -17.04
C ALA A 129 -14.02 12.15 -15.70
N GLY A 130 -12.75 12.42 -15.36
CA GLY A 130 -12.38 13.15 -14.14
C GLY A 130 -11.90 12.23 -13.01
N ALA A 131 -11.43 11.02 -13.32
CA ALA A 131 -10.91 10.06 -12.33
C ALA A 131 -9.72 10.64 -11.55
N SER A 132 -8.69 11.12 -12.24
CA SER A 132 -7.50 11.72 -11.63
C SER A 132 -7.83 12.92 -10.74
N VAL A 133 -8.80 13.75 -11.19
CA VAL A 133 -9.30 14.88 -10.38
C VAL A 133 -10.00 14.38 -9.12
N LEU A 134 -10.80 13.33 -9.21
CA LEU A 134 -11.45 12.73 -8.05
C LEU A 134 -10.44 12.10 -7.10
N ALA A 135 -9.49 11.30 -7.61
CA ALA A 135 -8.43 10.67 -6.82
C ALA A 135 -7.63 11.71 -6.02
N THR A 136 -7.14 12.73 -6.72
CA THR A 136 -6.41 13.85 -6.10
C THR A 136 -7.26 14.59 -5.06
N SER A 137 -8.52 14.88 -5.40
CA SER A 137 -9.43 15.60 -4.50
C SER A 137 -9.76 14.81 -3.24
N LEU A 138 -9.95 13.49 -3.39
CA LEU A 138 -10.20 12.59 -2.26
C LEU A 138 -9.00 12.53 -1.31
N ALA A 139 -7.81 12.34 -1.87
CA ALA A 139 -6.56 12.29 -1.11
C ALA A 139 -6.31 13.60 -0.33
N LEU A 140 -6.53 14.74 -0.97
CA LEU A 140 -6.40 16.04 -0.33
C LEU A 140 -7.45 16.32 0.74
N ALA A 141 -8.70 15.90 0.48
CA ALA A 141 -9.77 16.05 1.48
C ALA A 141 -9.46 15.22 2.73
N ALA A 142 -8.90 14.02 2.57
CA ALA A 142 -8.46 13.16 3.66
C ALA A 142 -7.28 13.79 4.43
N SER A 143 -6.24 14.24 3.73
CA SER A 143 -5.09 14.92 4.33
C SER A 143 -5.48 16.15 5.16
N ARG A 144 -6.42 16.96 4.66
CA ARG A 144 -6.97 18.12 5.40
C ARG A 144 -7.73 17.73 6.69
N GLN A 145 -8.21 16.50 6.77
CA GLN A 145 -8.81 15.91 7.97
C GLN A 145 -7.78 15.21 8.86
N ARG A 146 -6.48 15.40 8.57
CA ARG A 146 -5.34 14.76 9.26
C ARG A 146 -5.30 13.24 9.13
N VAL A 147 -5.96 12.68 8.12
CA VAL A 147 -5.81 11.28 7.73
C VAL A 147 -4.48 11.15 7.01
N ARG A 148 -3.59 10.27 7.48
CA ARG A 148 -2.31 9.98 6.81
C ARG A 148 -2.61 9.36 5.46
N THR A 149 -2.27 10.07 4.39
CA THR A 149 -2.73 9.71 3.04
C THR A 149 -1.58 9.59 2.07
N LEU A 150 -1.56 8.49 1.32
CA LEU A 150 -0.71 8.26 0.15
C LEU A 150 -1.56 8.33 -1.11
N LEU A 151 -1.16 9.16 -2.06
CA LEU A 151 -1.73 9.21 -3.42
C LEU A 151 -0.74 8.58 -4.39
N ILE A 152 -1.21 7.62 -5.17
CA ILE A 152 -0.41 6.89 -6.16
C ILE A 152 -0.95 7.18 -7.55
N ASP A 153 -0.09 7.70 -8.42
CA ASP A 153 -0.30 7.80 -9.86
C ASP A 153 0.07 6.45 -10.49
N ALA A 154 -0.90 5.74 -11.01
CA ALA A 154 -0.68 4.45 -11.66
C ALA A 154 -0.96 4.51 -13.17
N ASP A 155 -1.21 5.69 -13.74
CA ASP A 155 -1.41 5.86 -15.19
C ASP A 155 -0.16 6.47 -15.86
N PRO A 156 0.75 5.65 -16.41
CA PRO A 156 1.97 6.14 -17.04
C PRO A 156 1.72 6.98 -18.31
N LEU A 157 0.51 6.93 -18.86
CA LEU A 157 0.08 7.73 -20.01
C LEU A 157 -0.78 8.92 -19.58
N GLY A 158 -0.95 9.14 -18.28
CA GLY A 158 -1.69 10.24 -17.70
C GLY A 158 -0.95 11.58 -17.79
N GLY A 159 -1.63 12.65 -17.39
CA GLY A 159 -1.04 14.00 -17.35
C GLY A 159 -0.10 14.24 -16.17
N GLY A 160 0.01 13.28 -15.23
CA GLY A 160 0.77 13.38 -13.99
C GLY A 160 -0.06 14.02 -12.86
N LEU A 161 -0.15 13.34 -11.72
CA LEU A 161 -0.85 13.87 -10.55
C LEU A 161 -0.07 14.99 -9.88
N ASP A 162 1.26 15.02 -10.02
CA ASP A 162 2.13 16.10 -9.58
C ASP A 162 1.78 17.41 -10.29
N VAL A 163 1.55 17.37 -11.62
CA VAL A 163 1.09 18.54 -12.40
C VAL A 163 -0.27 19.02 -11.96
N LEU A 164 -1.18 18.05 -11.73
CA LEU A 164 -2.54 18.38 -11.26
C LEU A 164 -2.51 19.09 -9.90
N LEU A 165 -1.46 18.85 -9.13
CA LEU A 165 -1.21 19.46 -7.82
C LEU A 165 -0.30 20.71 -7.88
N GLY A 166 0.28 21.06 -9.03
CA GLY A 166 1.31 22.09 -9.14
C GLY A 166 2.58 21.75 -8.36
N GLN A 167 2.94 20.47 -8.30
CA GLN A 167 4.06 19.95 -7.52
C GLN A 167 5.12 19.25 -8.38
N GLU A 168 5.16 19.56 -9.66
CA GLU A 168 6.07 18.96 -10.65
C GLU A 168 7.56 19.21 -10.35
N GLU A 169 7.87 20.31 -9.66
CA GLU A 169 9.24 20.66 -9.28
C GLU A 169 9.63 20.17 -7.87
N THR A 170 8.69 19.55 -7.14
CA THR A 170 8.98 19.07 -5.79
C THR A 170 9.91 17.87 -5.83
N GLY A 171 11.06 18.00 -5.15
CA GLY A 171 12.03 16.91 -5.01
C GLY A 171 11.46 15.70 -4.25
N GLY A 172 12.01 14.53 -4.52
CA GLY A 172 11.63 13.27 -3.90
C GLY A 172 11.58 12.13 -4.93
N ALA A 173 11.50 10.90 -4.45
CA ALA A 173 11.49 9.72 -5.29
C ALA A 173 10.23 9.64 -6.18
N ARG A 174 10.39 9.04 -7.33
CA ARG A 174 9.36 8.72 -8.31
C ARG A 174 9.37 7.20 -8.59
N TRP A 175 8.48 6.74 -9.47
CA TRP A 175 8.39 5.31 -9.78
C TRP A 175 9.72 4.69 -10.21
N SER A 176 10.48 5.30 -11.10
CA SER A 176 11.80 4.80 -11.57
C SER A 176 12.79 4.59 -10.41
N ASP A 177 12.78 5.46 -9.40
CA ASP A 177 13.66 5.34 -8.24
C ASP A 177 13.28 4.17 -7.33
N LEU A 178 12.00 3.79 -7.30
CA LEU A 178 11.50 2.66 -6.53
C LEU A 178 11.65 1.35 -7.29
N VAL A 179 11.42 1.35 -8.60
CA VAL A 179 11.58 0.17 -9.48
C VAL A 179 13.03 -0.30 -9.52
N ALA A 180 13.99 0.63 -9.46
CA ALA A 180 15.42 0.30 -9.40
C ALA A 180 15.84 -0.42 -8.11
N ARG A 181 14.99 -0.45 -7.10
CA ARG A 181 15.23 -1.13 -5.81
C ARG A 181 14.49 -2.46 -5.80
N GLU A 182 15.25 -3.55 -5.81
CA GLU A 182 14.69 -4.88 -5.59
C GLU A 182 14.33 -5.08 -4.11
N GLY A 183 13.23 -5.77 -3.85
CA GLY A 183 12.81 -6.18 -2.50
C GLY A 183 11.64 -5.38 -1.94
N ARG A 184 11.26 -5.72 -0.72
CA ARG A 184 10.16 -5.10 0.01
C ARG A 184 10.50 -3.66 0.41
N VAL A 185 9.52 -2.76 0.25
CA VAL A 185 9.65 -1.36 0.67
C VAL A 185 9.07 -1.22 2.08
N SER A 186 9.88 -0.73 3.04
CA SER A 186 9.36 -0.39 4.37
C SER A 186 8.55 0.92 4.31
N PHE A 187 7.55 1.05 5.19
CA PHE A 187 6.77 2.29 5.29
C PHE A 187 7.66 3.50 5.59
N THR A 188 8.59 3.38 6.55
CA THR A 188 9.48 4.47 6.94
C THR A 188 10.36 4.94 5.78
N ALA A 189 10.92 3.99 5.01
CA ALA A 189 11.71 4.32 3.83
C ALA A 189 10.86 4.96 2.73
N LEU A 190 9.64 4.45 2.51
CA LEU A 190 8.70 5.01 1.53
C LEU A 190 8.32 6.45 1.91
N GLN A 191 7.93 6.68 3.16
CA GLN A 191 7.54 8.00 3.64
C GLN A 191 8.67 9.03 3.58
N ALA A 192 9.90 8.61 3.91
CA ALA A 192 11.07 9.48 3.86
C ALA A 192 11.51 9.82 2.42
N ALA A 193 11.30 8.91 1.46
CA ALA A 193 11.72 9.09 0.08
C ALA A 193 10.74 9.91 -0.75
N LEU A 194 9.43 9.78 -0.50
CA LEU A 194 8.40 10.40 -1.32
C LEU A 194 8.17 11.87 -0.99
N PRO A 195 7.84 12.70 -2.01
CA PRO A 195 7.45 14.08 -1.79
C PRO A 195 6.16 14.17 -0.98
N SER A 196 6.11 15.15 -0.08
CA SER A 196 4.92 15.46 0.71
C SER A 196 4.50 16.91 0.50
N PHE A 197 3.21 17.11 0.25
CA PHE A 197 2.61 18.42 0.05
C PHE A 197 1.30 18.54 0.85
N ALA A 198 1.17 19.57 1.67
CA ALA A 198 0.00 19.81 2.51
C ALA A 198 -0.43 18.57 3.35
N GLY A 199 0.53 17.76 3.79
CA GLY A 199 0.29 16.52 4.53
C GLY A 199 -0.12 15.32 3.68
N LEU A 200 -0.17 15.46 2.36
CA LEU A 200 -0.38 14.39 1.40
C LEU A 200 0.97 13.88 0.89
N THR A 201 1.22 12.60 0.96
CA THR A 201 2.37 11.94 0.32
C THR A 201 1.98 11.52 -1.09
N LEU A 202 2.86 11.76 -2.07
CA LEU A 202 2.58 11.51 -3.49
C LEU A 202 3.64 10.62 -4.10
N LEU A 203 3.22 9.58 -4.83
CA LEU A 203 4.05 8.82 -5.74
C LEU A 203 3.57 9.02 -7.17
N SER A 204 4.41 9.59 -8.03
CA SER A 204 4.13 9.89 -9.43
C SER A 204 5.31 9.48 -10.33
N PHE A 205 5.26 9.82 -11.60
CA PHE A 205 6.29 9.50 -12.59
C PHE A 205 7.29 10.66 -12.75
N HIS A 206 8.51 10.33 -13.16
CA HIS A 206 9.40 11.32 -13.75
C HIS A 206 8.87 11.75 -15.13
N ARG A 207 9.21 12.96 -15.54
CA ARG A 207 8.93 13.43 -16.89
C ARG A 207 9.97 12.88 -17.84
N GLY A 208 9.53 12.30 -18.94
CA GLY A 208 10.43 11.73 -19.95
C GLY A 208 9.93 10.40 -20.47
N GLU A 209 10.73 9.36 -20.35
CA GLU A 209 10.38 8.03 -20.82
C GLU A 209 9.25 7.42 -19.99
N VAL A 210 8.28 6.80 -20.70
CA VAL A 210 7.18 6.08 -20.07
C VAL A 210 7.67 4.71 -19.65
N GLU A 211 7.87 4.51 -18.37
CA GLU A 211 8.19 3.20 -17.82
C GLU A 211 6.94 2.51 -17.30
N ALA A 212 6.77 1.23 -17.64
CA ALA A 212 5.72 0.42 -17.06
C ALA A 212 6.06 0.12 -15.59
N ILE A 213 5.07 0.23 -14.70
CA ILE A 213 5.23 -0.14 -13.31
C ILE A 213 5.24 -1.67 -13.20
N PRO A 214 6.30 -2.32 -12.68
CA PRO A 214 6.25 -3.75 -12.40
C PRO A 214 5.18 -4.07 -11.35
N ALA A 215 4.47 -5.17 -11.54
CA ALA A 215 3.43 -5.62 -10.61
C ALA A 215 3.95 -5.74 -9.16
N GLU A 216 5.17 -6.24 -9.00
CA GLU A 216 5.81 -6.40 -7.70
C GLU A 216 6.15 -5.07 -7.02
N ALA A 217 6.56 -4.05 -7.79
CA ALA A 217 6.78 -2.70 -7.26
C ALA A 217 5.48 -2.09 -6.75
N MET A 218 4.39 -2.19 -7.52
CA MET A 218 3.06 -1.73 -7.08
C MET A 218 2.61 -2.46 -5.82
N ARG A 219 2.77 -3.78 -5.77
CA ARG A 219 2.47 -4.60 -4.59
C ARG A 219 3.21 -4.10 -3.36
N SER A 220 4.53 -3.97 -3.45
CA SER A 220 5.39 -3.55 -2.35
C SER A 220 5.02 -2.16 -1.83
N VAL A 221 4.72 -1.21 -2.74
CA VAL A 221 4.31 0.16 -2.38
C VAL A 221 2.95 0.16 -1.67
N ILE A 222 1.95 -0.57 -2.19
CA ILE A 222 0.63 -0.61 -1.55
C ILE A 222 0.70 -1.27 -0.19
N GLU A 223 1.45 -2.37 -0.05
CA GLU A 223 1.63 -3.05 1.24
C GLU A 223 2.34 -2.15 2.26
N ALA A 224 3.41 -1.44 1.84
CA ALA A 224 4.03 -0.42 2.69
C ALA A 224 3.04 0.70 3.05
N GLY A 225 2.27 1.15 2.07
CA GLY A 225 1.23 2.16 2.25
C GLY A 225 0.17 1.74 3.27
N GLN A 226 -0.36 0.52 3.16
CA GLN A 226 -1.37 0.00 4.09
C GLN A 226 -0.87 -0.14 5.53
N ARG A 227 0.45 -0.38 5.71
CA ARG A 227 1.05 -0.45 7.05
C ARG A 227 1.14 0.89 7.75
N GLY A 228 1.38 1.96 7.02
CA GLY A 228 1.70 3.24 7.64
C GLY A 228 0.78 4.42 7.32
N PHE A 229 -0.03 4.33 6.27
CA PHE A 229 -1.05 5.33 5.95
C PHE A 229 -2.44 4.81 6.31
N ASP A 230 -3.33 5.71 6.70
CA ASP A 230 -4.72 5.37 6.99
C ASP A 230 -5.53 5.21 5.69
N LEU A 231 -5.08 5.90 4.62
CA LEU A 231 -5.67 5.88 3.29
C LEU A 231 -4.60 5.85 2.20
N VAL A 232 -4.74 4.90 1.27
CA VAL A 232 -4.00 4.84 0.01
C VAL A 232 -5.00 5.07 -1.12
N VAL A 233 -4.83 6.13 -1.91
CA VAL A 233 -5.65 6.41 -3.09
C VAL A 233 -4.82 6.10 -4.34
N VAL A 234 -5.33 5.27 -5.23
CA VAL A 234 -4.65 4.88 -6.47
C VAL A 234 -5.44 5.38 -7.67
N ASP A 235 -4.84 6.26 -8.46
CA ASP A 235 -5.40 6.68 -9.75
C ASP A 235 -5.03 5.66 -10.82
N LEU A 236 -5.99 4.90 -11.31
CA LEU A 236 -5.77 3.77 -12.21
C LEU A 236 -5.85 4.17 -13.69
N PRO A 237 -5.04 3.55 -14.56
CA PRO A 237 -5.24 3.64 -15.98
C PRO A 237 -6.59 3.03 -16.37
N ARG A 238 -7.17 3.50 -17.47
CA ARG A 238 -8.45 2.97 -17.98
C ARG A 238 -8.38 1.50 -18.38
N HIS A 239 -7.24 1.05 -18.86
CA HIS A 239 -6.94 -0.35 -19.14
C HIS A 239 -6.03 -0.88 -18.04
N PRO A 240 -6.54 -1.75 -17.16
CA PRO A 240 -5.71 -2.32 -16.09
C PRO A 240 -4.55 -3.13 -16.70
N ASP A 241 -3.34 -2.68 -16.42
CA ASP A 241 -2.12 -3.45 -16.60
C ASP A 241 -1.85 -4.32 -15.38
N GLN A 242 -0.71 -5.01 -15.33
CA GLN A 242 -0.37 -5.88 -14.21
C GLN A 242 -0.23 -5.12 -12.89
N ALA A 243 0.26 -3.89 -12.90
CA ALA A 243 0.36 -3.05 -11.72
C ALA A 243 -1.04 -2.63 -11.21
N ALA A 244 -1.91 -2.21 -12.12
CA ALA A 244 -3.30 -1.88 -11.79
C ALA A 244 -4.07 -3.11 -11.24
N VAL A 245 -3.79 -4.32 -11.75
CA VAL A 245 -4.36 -5.58 -11.23
C VAL A 245 -3.94 -5.82 -9.79
N GLU A 246 -2.67 -5.58 -9.42
CA GLU A 246 -2.20 -5.67 -8.04
C GLU A 246 -2.91 -4.67 -7.12
N ALA A 247 -3.12 -3.44 -7.58
CA ALA A 247 -3.85 -2.41 -6.84
C ALA A 247 -5.32 -2.80 -6.63
N LEU A 248 -5.99 -3.29 -7.68
CA LEU A 248 -7.39 -3.74 -7.63
C LEU A 248 -7.59 -4.93 -6.68
N GLY A 249 -6.65 -5.87 -6.66
CA GLY A 249 -6.69 -7.04 -5.77
C GLY A 249 -6.59 -6.69 -4.28
N ARG A 250 -6.08 -5.48 -3.96
CA ARG A 250 -5.94 -4.96 -2.58
C ARG A 250 -6.94 -3.85 -2.25
N ALA A 251 -7.76 -3.45 -3.23
CA ALA A 251 -8.70 -2.36 -3.07
C ALA A 251 -9.80 -2.69 -2.06
N THR A 252 -9.98 -1.84 -1.06
CA THR A 252 -11.14 -1.86 -0.17
C THR A 252 -12.39 -1.42 -0.95
N THR A 253 -12.22 -0.47 -1.86
CA THR A 253 -13.29 0.04 -2.73
C THR A 253 -12.67 0.59 -4.01
N THR A 254 -13.33 0.33 -5.13
CA THR A 254 -12.98 0.93 -6.43
C THR A 254 -14.09 1.87 -6.89
N LEU A 255 -13.73 3.12 -7.17
CA LEU A 255 -14.65 4.13 -7.69
C LEU A 255 -14.51 4.21 -9.22
N LEU A 256 -15.58 3.92 -9.94
CA LEU A 256 -15.65 4.09 -11.39
C LEU A 256 -16.38 5.40 -11.73
N VAL A 257 -15.65 6.38 -12.26
CA VAL A 257 -16.22 7.67 -12.65
C VAL A 257 -16.85 7.56 -14.04
N VAL A 258 -18.15 7.79 -14.12
CA VAL A 258 -18.96 7.63 -15.33
C VAL A 258 -19.63 8.94 -15.71
N THR A 259 -19.44 9.40 -16.94
CA THR A 259 -20.20 10.54 -17.46
C THR A 259 -21.60 10.10 -17.83
N ALA A 260 -22.61 10.85 -17.40
CA ALA A 260 -24.04 10.54 -17.58
C ALA A 260 -24.51 10.86 -19.00
N ASP A 261 -23.90 10.19 -19.98
CA ASP A 261 -24.30 10.18 -21.38
C ASP A 261 -24.15 8.76 -21.96
N VAL A 262 -24.86 8.47 -23.05
CA VAL A 262 -24.90 7.11 -23.65
C VAL A 262 -23.50 6.56 -23.95
N ARG A 263 -22.62 7.37 -24.53
CA ARG A 263 -21.25 6.95 -24.86
C ARG A 263 -20.43 6.70 -23.59
N GLY A 264 -20.63 7.53 -22.55
CA GLY A 264 -20.00 7.37 -21.25
C GLY A 264 -20.36 6.06 -20.58
N VAL A 265 -21.66 5.72 -20.56
CA VAL A 265 -22.16 4.46 -19.98
C VAL A 265 -21.66 3.26 -20.75
N LEU A 266 -21.71 3.28 -22.09
CA LEU A 266 -21.18 2.17 -22.92
C LEU A 266 -19.67 1.98 -22.72
N ALA A 267 -18.89 3.05 -22.68
CA ALA A 267 -17.45 2.97 -22.42
C ALA A 267 -17.18 2.44 -21.01
N ALA A 268 -17.92 2.93 -20.01
CA ALA A 268 -17.80 2.48 -18.63
C ALA A 268 -18.14 0.99 -18.46
N ALA A 269 -19.12 0.47 -19.19
CA ALA A 269 -19.45 -0.95 -19.20
C ALA A 269 -18.26 -1.83 -19.63
N GLN A 270 -17.48 -1.38 -20.64
CA GLN A 270 -16.27 -2.08 -21.08
C GLN A 270 -15.17 -2.04 -20.00
N VAL A 271 -14.92 -0.86 -19.42
CA VAL A 271 -13.95 -0.72 -18.31
C VAL A 271 -14.36 -1.58 -17.14
N LEU A 272 -15.62 -1.51 -16.72
CA LEU A 272 -16.19 -2.30 -15.62
C LEU A 272 -16.00 -3.81 -15.81
N SER A 273 -16.19 -4.30 -17.03
CA SER A 273 -15.93 -5.71 -17.37
C SER A 273 -14.47 -6.12 -17.09
N GLY A 274 -13.52 -5.21 -17.32
CA GLY A 274 -12.11 -5.42 -16.96
C GLY A 274 -11.91 -5.42 -15.43
N LEU A 275 -12.40 -4.40 -14.75
CA LEU A 275 -12.22 -4.21 -13.30
C LEU A 275 -12.79 -5.38 -12.48
N ARG A 276 -14.00 -5.85 -12.81
CA ARG A 276 -14.71 -6.93 -12.08
C ARG A 276 -13.98 -8.27 -12.05
N ARG A 277 -12.99 -8.47 -12.90
CA ARG A 277 -12.14 -9.68 -12.86
C ARG A 277 -11.15 -9.65 -11.70
N HIS A 278 -10.88 -8.48 -11.15
CA HIS A 278 -9.78 -8.27 -10.20
C HIS A 278 -10.25 -7.67 -8.86
N THR A 279 -11.47 -7.15 -8.80
CA THR A 279 -12.05 -6.62 -7.55
C THR A 279 -13.56 -6.87 -7.48
N GLY A 280 -14.08 -7.12 -6.28
CA GLY A 280 -15.51 -7.29 -6.01
C GLY A 280 -16.24 -5.99 -5.66
N GLU A 281 -15.53 -5.01 -5.14
CA GLU A 281 -16.08 -3.78 -4.56
C GLU A 281 -15.95 -2.59 -5.52
N VAL A 282 -16.81 -2.56 -6.54
CA VAL A 282 -16.89 -1.42 -7.47
C VAL A 282 -18.15 -0.60 -7.19
N ARG A 283 -17.99 0.72 -7.07
CA ARG A 283 -19.08 1.69 -6.93
C ARG A 283 -18.99 2.75 -8.01
N VAL A 284 -20.13 3.19 -8.52
CA VAL A 284 -20.21 4.19 -9.58
C VAL A 284 -20.32 5.60 -9.00
N VAL A 285 -19.44 6.48 -9.48
CA VAL A 285 -19.53 7.93 -9.28
C VAL A 285 -20.05 8.54 -10.58
N VAL A 286 -21.23 9.10 -10.56
CA VAL A 286 -21.86 9.68 -11.75
C VAL A 286 -21.45 11.13 -11.91
N ARG A 287 -20.78 11.47 -13.00
CA ARG A 287 -20.53 12.84 -13.40
C ARG A 287 -21.66 13.34 -14.27
N SER A 288 -22.25 14.47 -13.90
CA SER A 288 -23.41 15.07 -14.56
C SER A 288 -23.37 15.05 -16.08
N GLY A 289 -24.48 14.76 -16.70
CA GLY A 289 -24.70 14.70 -18.12
C GLY A 289 -26.20 14.79 -18.42
N VAL A 290 -26.64 14.11 -19.47
CA VAL A 290 -28.03 14.13 -19.94
C VAL A 290 -28.87 12.96 -19.41
N LEU A 291 -28.23 11.96 -18.81
CA LEU A 291 -28.91 10.81 -18.19
C LEU A 291 -29.02 11.02 -16.68
N ASP A 292 -30.10 10.50 -16.09
CA ASP A 292 -30.27 10.46 -14.66
C ASP A 292 -29.32 9.42 -14.03
N ASP A 293 -28.90 9.67 -12.78
CA ASP A 293 -27.98 8.81 -12.03
C ASP A 293 -28.48 7.37 -11.92
N ASP A 294 -29.80 7.19 -11.70
CA ASP A 294 -30.45 5.88 -11.61
C ASP A 294 -30.37 5.09 -12.92
N VAL A 295 -30.50 5.78 -14.06
CA VAL A 295 -30.34 5.17 -15.37
C VAL A 295 -28.90 4.66 -15.58
N VAL A 296 -27.91 5.46 -15.18
CA VAL A 296 -26.48 5.09 -15.28
C VAL A 296 -26.18 3.87 -14.39
N THR A 297 -26.59 3.92 -13.14
CA THR A 297 -26.28 2.85 -12.17
C THR A 297 -27.01 1.55 -12.48
N THR A 298 -28.28 1.63 -12.89
CA THR A 298 -29.08 0.48 -13.30
C THR A 298 -28.50 -0.17 -14.58
N SER A 299 -28.08 0.65 -15.56
CA SER A 299 -27.49 0.15 -16.80
C SER A 299 -26.16 -0.58 -16.56
N LEU A 300 -25.40 -0.18 -15.55
CA LEU A 300 -24.14 -0.82 -15.19
C LEU A 300 -24.31 -1.94 -14.15
N GLY A 301 -25.45 -2.02 -13.47
CA GLY A 301 -25.72 -2.99 -12.41
C GLY A 301 -24.78 -2.82 -11.23
N MET A 302 -24.40 -1.59 -10.88
CA MET A 302 -23.42 -1.28 -9.85
C MET A 302 -23.95 -0.36 -8.77
N PRO A 303 -23.48 -0.52 -7.52
CA PRO A 303 -23.83 0.39 -6.42
C PRO A 303 -23.45 1.84 -6.73
N TYR A 304 -24.30 2.75 -6.35
CA TYR A 304 -24.07 4.19 -6.43
C TYR A 304 -23.19 4.69 -5.29
N ALA A 305 -22.15 5.46 -5.61
CA ALA A 305 -21.28 6.11 -4.63
C ALA A 305 -21.60 7.60 -4.46
N GLY A 306 -22.19 8.24 -5.47
CA GLY A 306 -22.55 9.65 -5.45
C GLY A 306 -22.44 10.31 -6.81
N SER A 307 -22.79 11.59 -6.86
CA SER A 307 -22.82 12.40 -8.07
C SER A 307 -21.86 13.59 -7.98
N LEU A 308 -21.23 13.88 -9.10
CA LEU A 308 -20.35 15.02 -9.30
C LEU A 308 -20.94 15.97 -10.34
N PRO A 309 -21.71 16.98 -9.92
CA PRO A 309 -22.18 18.02 -10.81
C PRO A 309 -21.05 18.74 -11.53
N ASP A 310 -21.33 19.22 -12.72
CA ASP A 310 -20.33 19.93 -13.50
C ASP A 310 -19.84 21.20 -12.78
N GLN A 311 -18.55 21.45 -12.85
CA GLN A 311 -17.90 22.58 -12.21
C GLN A 311 -17.09 23.37 -13.24
N PRO A 312 -17.72 24.35 -13.95
CA PRO A 312 -17.05 25.09 -15.03
C PRO A 312 -15.74 25.78 -14.61
N ARG A 313 -15.64 26.19 -13.34
CA ARG A 313 -14.42 26.82 -12.80
C ARG A 313 -13.28 25.85 -12.57
N LEU A 314 -13.60 24.56 -12.41
CA LEU A 314 -12.60 23.52 -12.15
C LEU A 314 -11.67 23.33 -13.36
N SER A 315 -12.25 23.15 -14.56
CA SER A 315 -11.45 23.01 -15.78
C SER A 315 -10.57 24.23 -16.04
N ALA A 316 -11.08 25.44 -15.80
CA ALA A 316 -10.31 26.66 -15.94
C ALA A 316 -9.18 26.78 -14.89
N ALA A 317 -9.38 26.30 -13.67
CA ALA A 317 -8.35 26.26 -12.63
C ALA A 317 -7.27 25.25 -12.99
N LEU A 318 -7.64 24.02 -13.35
CA LEU A 318 -6.70 22.97 -13.75
C LEU A 318 -5.83 23.38 -14.95
N ASN A 319 -6.42 24.07 -15.94
CA ASN A 319 -5.68 24.56 -17.11
C ASN A 319 -4.65 25.67 -16.77
N ARG A 320 -4.76 26.30 -15.59
CA ARG A 320 -3.76 27.27 -15.10
C ARG A 320 -2.75 26.65 -14.13
N GLY A 321 -2.82 25.34 -13.88
CA GLY A 321 -2.05 24.68 -12.84
C GLY A 321 -2.52 25.02 -11.42
N ASP A 322 -3.72 25.61 -11.29
CA ASP A 322 -4.30 25.89 -9.99
C ASP A 322 -4.86 24.58 -9.40
N PHE A 323 -4.69 24.44 -8.12
CA PHE A 323 -5.21 23.34 -7.35
C PHE A 323 -6.75 23.23 -7.42
N PRO A 324 -7.34 22.01 -7.46
CA PRO A 324 -8.79 21.86 -7.39
C PRO A 324 -9.38 22.57 -6.18
N PRO A 325 -10.36 23.47 -6.35
CA PRO A 325 -10.95 24.18 -5.23
C PRO A 325 -11.82 23.24 -4.38
N LEU A 326 -11.18 22.60 -3.38
CA LEU A 326 -11.83 21.71 -2.42
C LEU A 326 -12.46 22.50 -1.26
N SER A 327 -13.37 23.41 -1.57
CA SER A 327 -14.23 23.97 -0.54
C SER A 327 -15.25 22.91 -0.05
N ARG A 328 -15.46 22.82 1.26
CA ARG A 328 -16.57 22.00 1.80
C ARG A 328 -17.95 22.38 1.22
N ARG A 329 -18.07 23.55 0.61
CA ARG A 329 -19.28 24.03 -0.07
C ARG A 329 -19.36 23.59 -1.54
N SER A 330 -18.25 23.17 -2.17
CA SER A 330 -18.27 22.64 -3.53
C SER A 330 -18.87 21.22 -3.55
N SER A 331 -19.49 20.84 -4.68
CA SER A 331 -20.03 19.49 -4.86
C SER A 331 -18.97 18.42 -4.71
N LEU A 332 -17.79 18.64 -5.30
CA LEU A 332 -16.65 17.73 -5.17
C LEU A 332 -16.17 17.61 -3.71
N GLY A 333 -16.08 18.73 -2.99
CA GLY A 333 -15.68 18.70 -1.58
C GLY A 333 -16.71 18.02 -0.68
N ARG A 334 -18.01 18.19 -0.97
CA ARG A 334 -19.07 17.46 -0.24
C ARG A 334 -19.03 15.96 -0.52
N PHE A 335 -18.86 15.57 -1.79
CA PHE A 335 -18.71 14.17 -2.15
C PHE A 335 -17.54 13.54 -1.40
N CYS A 336 -16.34 14.15 -1.47
CA CYS A 336 -15.15 13.64 -0.78
C CYS A 336 -15.39 13.51 0.73
N ALA A 337 -15.98 14.51 1.37
CA ALA A 337 -16.28 14.47 2.80
C ALA A 337 -17.26 13.34 3.17
N SER A 338 -18.35 13.18 2.40
CA SER A 338 -19.33 12.12 2.61
C SER A 338 -18.73 10.73 2.39
N PHE A 339 -17.95 10.55 1.34
CA PHE A 339 -17.29 9.28 1.05
C PHE A 339 -16.28 8.90 2.15
N LEU A 340 -15.42 9.83 2.58
CA LEU A 340 -14.48 9.60 3.67
C LEU A 340 -15.20 9.26 4.98
N HIS A 341 -16.29 9.95 5.28
CA HIS A 341 -17.11 9.62 6.44
C HIS A 341 -17.69 8.19 6.35
N SER A 342 -18.16 7.75 5.17
CA SER A 342 -18.63 6.38 4.98
C SER A 342 -17.52 5.33 5.06
N LEU A 343 -16.28 5.70 4.71
CA LEU A 343 -15.12 4.80 4.71
C LEU A 343 -14.55 4.57 6.11
N PHE A 344 -14.46 5.64 6.91
CA PHE A 344 -13.87 5.61 8.25
C PHE A 344 -14.89 5.41 9.36
N GLY A 345 -16.19 5.59 9.06
CA GLY A 345 -17.24 5.66 10.07
C GLY A 345 -17.12 6.90 10.97
N ASP A 346 -17.93 6.96 12.02
CA ASP A 346 -17.76 7.92 13.10
C ASP A 346 -16.55 7.48 13.95
N SER A 347 -15.33 7.67 13.45
CA SER A 347 -14.15 7.63 14.32
C SER A 347 -14.10 8.96 15.07
N PRO A 348 -14.03 8.94 16.42
CA PRO A 348 -14.12 10.11 17.27
C PRO A 348 -12.98 11.11 17.05
#